data_af601dde707c20c04f9142d3dc27cee4
#
_entry.id   af601dde707c20c04f9142d3dc27cee4
#
_cell.length_a   1.000
_cell.length_b   1.000
_cell.length_c   1.000
_cell.angle_alpha   90.00
_cell.angle_beta   90.00
_cell.angle_gamma   90.00
#
_symmetry.space_group_name_H-M   'P 1'
#
loop_
_entity.id
_entity.type
_entity.pdbx_description
1 polymer ?
#
loop_
_entity_poly.entity_id
_entity_poly.type
_entity_poly.pdbx_seq_one_letter_code
_entity_poly.pdbx_strand_id
1 'polypeptide(L)'
;MNSEKIVGLTASVGFQIGVRRTVSLSQGKAWELLTSQKGRKLWLGEIADFTFEKGEAFCTKEGITGVLRVVKPDEQLRLTWQPAGWPEASTLQIRLLPAASPGKTTISFHQEKLDTMPRREEMKARWEAVINGLLELAQK
;
A
#
# COMPACT_ATOMS: atom_id res chain seq x y z
N MET A 1 -36.19 -5.90 -4.26
CA MET A 1 -35.07 -5.17 -3.80
C MET A 1 -33.87 -5.42 -4.66
N ASN A 2 -33.19 -4.44 -4.86
CA ASN A 2 -32.09 -4.65 -5.68
C ASN A 2 -30.96 -5.21 -4.91
N SER A 3 -30.19 -5.96 -5.55
CA SER A 3 -29.01 -6.54 -5.01
C SER A 3 -27.79 -5.84 -5.57
N GLU A 4 -27.92 -4.56 -5.80
CA GLU A 4 -26.84 -3.83 -6.38
C GLU A 4 -25.59 -3.97 -5.59
N LYS A 5 -24.52 -4.27 -6.31
CA LYS A 5 -23.20 -4.31 -5.70
C LYS A 5 -22.60 -2.93 -5.77
N ILE A 6 -22.22 -2.42 -4.63
CA ILE A 6 -21.48 -1.16 -4.56
C ILE A 6 -20.02 -1.51 -4.79
N VAL A 7 -19.41 -0.87 -5.79
CA VAL A 7 -18.02 -1.16 -6.14
C VAL A 7 -17.12 -0.96 -4.95
N GLY A 8 -16.32 -1.96 -4.65
CA GLY A 8 -15.35 -1.91 -3.57
C GLY A 8 -15.91 -2.11 -2.17
N LEU A 9 -17.22 -2.40 -2.04
CA LEU A 9 -17.82 -2.63 -0.74
C LEU A 9 -17.95 -4.12 -0.47
N THR A 10 -17.54 -4.55 0.74
CA THR A 10 -17.76 -5.91 1.21
C THR A 10 -18.40 -5.86 2.58
N ALA A 11 -19.12 -6.91 2.94
CA ALA A 11 -19.88 -6.96 4.19
C ALA A 11 -19.00 -6.90 5.44
N SER A 12 -17.80 -7.48 5.38
CA SER A 12 -16.94 -7.61 6.55
C SER A 12 -15.76 -6.64 6.61
N VAL A 13 -15.36 -6.07 5.48
CA VAL A 13 -14.14 -5.26 5.43
C VAL A 13 -14.37 -3.84 4.90
N GLY A 14 -15.63 -3.43 4.75
CA GLY A 14 -15.96 -2.11 4.24
C GLY A 14 -15.61 -1.96 2.77
N PHE A 15 -15.35 -0.73 2.35
CA PHE A 15 -14.89 -0.47 1.00
C PHE A 15 -13.44 -0.88 0.85
N GLN A 16 -13.07 -1.31 -0.34
CA GLN A 16 -11.69 -1.70 -0.63
C GLN A 16 -11.28 -1.23 -2.02
N ILE A 17 -9.97 -1.13 -2.22
CA ILE A 17 -9.38 -0.71 -3.50
C ILE A 17 -8.07 -1.47 -3.72
N GLY A 18 -7.83 -1.84 -4.98
CA GLY A 18 -6.57 -2.45 -5.37
C GLY A 18 -6.00 -1.73 -6.58
N VAL A 19 -4.71 -1.49 -6.56
CA VAL A 19 -3.97 -0.89 -7.68
C VAL A 19 -2.71 -1.72 -7.87
N ARG A 20 -2.41 -2.09 -9.12
CA ARG A 20 -1.22 -2.89 -9.42
C ARG A 20 -0.55 -2.47 -10.71
N ARG A 21 0.75 -2.72 -10.78
CA ARG A 21 1.57 -2.49 -11.98
C ARG A 21 2.70 -3.49 -12.03
N THR A 22 3.07 -3.89 -13.23
CA THR A 22 4.21 -4.77 -13.44
C THR A 22 5.44 -3.92 -13.75
N VAL A 23 6.54 -4.24 -13.07
CA VAL A 23 7.81 -3.50 -13.21
C VAL A 23 8.90 -4.47 -13.66
N SER A 24 9.91 -3.94 -14.37
CA SER A 24 11.04 -4.75 -14.85
C SER A 24 12.12 -4.84 -13.77
N LEU A 25 11.73 -5.39 -12.63
CA LEU A 25 12.60 -5.62 -11.48
C LEU A 25 12.30 -6.99 -10.90
N SER A 26 13.32 -7.63 -10.32
CA SER A 26 13.11 -8.83 -9.53
C SER A 26 12.36 -8.46 -8.25
N GLN A 27 11.80 -9.47 -7.56
CA GLN A 27 11.13 -9.23 -6.29
C GLN A 27 12.07 -8.59 -5.26
N GLY A 28 13.33 -9.03 -5.23
CA GLY A 28 14.31 -8.45 -4.32
C GLY A 28 14.60 -6.98 -4.61
N LYS A 29 14.74 -6.63 -5.88
CA LYS A 29 14.96 -5.24 -6.26
C LYS A 29 13.72 -4.39 -6.02
N ALA A 30 12.54 -4.94 -6.27
CA ALA A 30 11.29 -4.24 -5.97
C ALA A 30 11.14 -4.01 -4.47
N TRP A 31 11.54 -4.97 -3.64
CA TRP A 31 11.54 -4.82 -2.20
C TRP A 31 12.50 -3.72 -1.76
N GLU A 32 13.73 -3.70 -2.30
CA GLU A 32 14.70 -2.65 -2.02
C GLU A 32 14.13 -1.27 -2.36
N LEU A 33 13.48 -1.16 -3.52
CA LEU A 33 12.87 0.10 -3.96
C LEU A 33 11.77 0.53 -2.98
N LEU A 34 10.88 -0.39 -2.62
CA LEU A 34 9.74 -0.12 -1.75
C LEU A 34 10.19 0.31 -0.35
N THR A 35 11.23 -0.32 0.18
CA THR A 35 11.70 -0.06 1.55
C THR A 35 12.82 0.96 1.62
N SER A 36 13.32 1.43 0.48
CA SER A 36 14.34 2.48 0.46
C SER A 36 13.78 3.77 1.03
N GLN A 37 14.66 4.67 1.44
CA GLN A 37 14.24 5.96 1.98
C GLN A 37 13.36 6.72 0.98
N LYS A 38 13.75 6.75 -0.29
CA LYS A 38 12.97 7.44 -1.32
C LYS A 38 11.66 6.74 -1.62
N GLY A 39 11.67 5.41 -1.69
CA GLY A 39 10.46 4.65 -1.98
C GLY A 39 9.45 4.73 -0.85
N ARG A 40 9.88 4.52 0.38
CA ARG A 40 8.96 4.59 1.53
C ARG A 40 8.37 5.99 1.70
N LYS A 41 9.12 7.02 1.33
CA LYS A 41 8.61 8.39 1.40
C LYS A 41 7.41 8.59 0.48
N LEU A 42 7.39 7.90 -0.66
CA LEU A 42 6.27 7.99 -1.60
C LEU A 42 4.99 7.36 -1.05
N TRP A 43 5.09 6.16 -0.47
CA TRP A 43 3.89 5.46 -0.05
C TRP A 43 3.58 5.62 1.44
N LEU A 44 4.57 5.78 2.28
CA LEU A 44 4.37 5.91 3.72
C LEU A 44 4.43 7.36 4.18
N GLY A 45 5.35 8.15 3.62
CA GLY A 45 5.56 9.54 4.00
C GLY A 45 6.84 9.71 4.80
N GLU A 46 7.05 10.91 5.32
CA GLU A 46 8.23 11.19 6.14
C GLU A 46 8.08 10.62 7.52
N ILE A 47 9.07 9.85 7.93
CA ILE A 47 9.09 9.19 9.22
C ILE A 47 10.54 9.02 9.67
N ALA A 48 10.79 9.26 10.94
CA ALA A 48 12.12 9.08 11.51
C ALA A 48 12.27 7.64 11.98
N ASP A 49 13.47 7.10 11.83
CA ASP A 49 13.86 5.82 12.45
C ASP A 49 12.89 4.66 12.27
N PHE A 50 12.55 4.39 11.03
CA PHE A 50 11.64 3.27 10.72
C PHE A 50 12.44 2.07 10.21
N THR A 51 12.27 0.91 10.86
CA THR A 51 13.09 -0.28 10.60
C THR A 51 12.36 -1.40 9.88
N PHE A 52 11.08 -1.27 9.61
CA PHE A 52 10.26 -2.30 8.96
C PHE A 52 10.23 -3.62 9.74
N GLU A 53 10.09 -3.54 11.06
CA GLU A 53 9.96 -4.73 11.88
C GLU A 53 8.49 -4.99 12.23
N LYS A 54 8.12 -6.27 12.26
CA LYS A 54 6.76 -6.66 12.66
C LYS A 54 6.45 -6.12 14.04
N GLY A 55 5.29 -5.49 14.18
CA GLY A 55 4.85 -4.91 15.44
C GLY A 55 5.27 -3.47 15.63
N GLU A 56 6.08 -2.93 14.72
CA GLU A 56 6.54 -1.55 14.82
C GLU A 56 5.40 -0.58 14.54
N ALA A 57 5.17 0.34 15.49
CA ALA A 57 4.19 1.40 15.32
C ALA A 57 4.85 2.59 14.64
N PHE A 58 4.09 3.32 13.84
CA PHE A 58 4.63 4.49 13.16
C PHE A 58 3.65 5.66 13.21
N CYS A 59 4.21 6.85 13.08
CA CYS A 59 3.45 8.08 12.91
C CYS A 59 4.23 8.95 11.94
N THR A 60 3.62 9.27 10.81
CA THR A 60 4.29 10.09 9.81
C THR A 60 4.13 11.57 10.13
N LYS A 61 4.95 12.40 9.49
CA LYS A 61 4.87 13.85 9.65
C LYS A 61 3.49 14.38 9.28
N GLU A 62 2.81 13.74 8.35
CA GLU A 62 1.46 14.12 7.94
C GLU A 62 0.37 13.69 8.93
N GLY A 63 0.71 12.88 9.92
CA GLY A 63 -0.26 12.39 10.89
C GLY A 63 -0.89 11.06 10.55
N ILE A 64 -0.28 10.29 9.65
CA ILE A 64 -0.75 8.93 9.35
C ILE A 64 -0.12 8.00 10.38
N THR A 65 -0.96 7.24 11.07
CA THR A 65 -0.49 6.29 12.09
C THR A 65 -0.80 4.86 11.68
N GLY A 66 -0.09 3.92 12.25
CA GLY A 66 -0.36 2.51 12.03
C GLY A 66 0.65 1.61 12.71
N VAL A 67 0.49 0.32 12.46
CA VAL A 67 1.35 -0.72 13.01
C VAL A 67 1.64 -1.75 11.91
N LEU A 68 2.89 -2.15 11.77
CA LEU A 68 3.27 -3.23 10.85
C LEU A 68 2.79 -4.56 11.42
N ARG A 69 1.98 -5.27 10.66
CA ARG A 69 1.42 -6.57 11.09
C ARG A 69 2.13 -7.74 10.45
N VAL A 70 2.52 -7.61 9.19
CA VAL A 70 3.22 -8.66 8.46
C VAL A 70 4.39 -8.03 7.72
N VAL A 71 5.58 -8.61 7.87
CA VAL A 71 6.77 -8.20 7.13
C VAL A 71 7.39 -9.47 6.57
N LYS A 72 7.26 -9.67 5.27
CA LYS A 72 7.88 -10.80 4.57
C LYS A 72 8.79 -10.23 3.48
N PRO A 73 10.10 -10.16 3.73
CA PRO A 73 11.03 -9.59 2.75
C PRO A 73 10.83 -10.19 1.36
N ASP A 74 10.90 -9.32 0.37
CA ASP A 74 10.71 -9.63 -1.05
C ASP A 74 9.30 -10.04 -1.45
N GLU A 75 8.36 -10.15 -0.50
CA GLU A 75 7.02 -10.63 -0.79
C GLU A 75 5.89 -9.73 -0.36
N GLN A 76 5.90 -9.24 0.89
CA GLN A 76 4.69 -8.62 1.41
C GLN A 76 4.92 -7.75 2.64
N LEU A 77 4.18 -6.63 2.67
CA LEU A 77 3.98 -5.82 3.87
C LEU A 77 2.49 -5.72 4.12
N ARG A 78 2.08 -5.83 5.37
CA ARG A 78 0.70 -5.59 5.78
C ARG A 78 0.72 -4.75 7.04
N LEU A 79 -0.09 -3.68 7.04
CA LEU A 79 -0.06 -2.72 8.13
C LEU A 79 -1.42 -2.09 8.31
N THR A 80 -1.65 -1.53 9.49
CA THR A 80 -2.79 -0.66 9.69
C THR A 80 -2.40 0.74 9.19
N TRP A 81 -3.38 1.49 8.70
CA TRP A 81 -3.16 2.79 8.09
C TRP A 81 -4.30 3.71 8.47
N GLN A 82 -4.01 4.76 9.23
CA GLN A 82 -5.05 5.66 9.70
C GLN A 82 -4.59 7.11 9.64
N PRO A 83 -4.97 7.85 8.60
CA PRO A 83 -4.74 9.28 8.57
C PRO A 83 -5.50 9.99 9.69
N ALA A 84 -5.00 11.16 10.08
CA ALA A 84 -5.67 11.99 11.06
C ALA A 84 -7.10 12.28 10.60
N GLY A 85 -8.04 12.19 11.51
CA GLY A 85 -9.44 12.44 11.21
C GLY A 85 -10.25 11.24 10.74
N TRP A 86 -9.60 10.13 10.44
CA TRP A 86 -10.33 8.91 10.11
C TRP A 86 -10.84 8.25 11.39
N PRO A 87 -12.12 7.81 11.43
CA PRO A 87 -12.69 7.21 12.64
C PRO A 87 -12.10 5.83 12.95
N GLU A 88 -11.61 5.12 11.94
CA GLU A 88 -11.07 3.78 12.12
C GLU A 88 -9.84 3.57 11.27
N ALA A 89 -8.98 2.66 11.70
CA ALA A 89 -7.82 2.27 10.91
C ALA A 89 -8.26 1.43 9.71
N SER A 90 -7.62 1.67 8.57
CA SER A 90 -7.75 0.78 7.42
C SER A 90 -6.64 -0.26 7.47
N THR A 91 -6.70 -1.23 6.56
CA THR A 91 -5.63 -2.20 6.39
C THR A 91 -5.02 -2.02 5.01
N LEU A 92 -3.72 -1.76 4.96
CA LEU A 92 -2.98 -1.63 3.72
C LEU A 92 -2.09 -2.85 3.56
N GLN A 93 -2.16 -3.47 2.39
CA GLN A 93 -1.32 -4.62 2.05
C GLN A 93 -0.58 -4.32 0.76
N ILE A 94 0.74 -4.47 0.80
CA ILE A 94 1.60 -4.28 -0.37
C ILE A 94 2.22 -5.63 -0.67
N ARG A 95 1.99 -6.15 -1.87
CA ARG A 95 2.51 -7.44 -2.28
C ARG A 95 3.39 -7.31 -3.52
N LEU A 96 4.44 -8.11 -3.54
CA LEU A 96 5.35 -8.20 -4.67
C LEU A 96 5.18 -9.60 -5.27
N LEU A 97 4.48 -9.68 -6.38
CA LEU A 97 4.11 -10.94 -7.00
C LEU A 97 4.97 -11.20 -8.23
N PRO A 98 5.51 -12.44 -8.40
CA PRO A 98 6.25 -12.73 -9.61
C PRO A 98 5.31 -12.59 -10.80
N ALA A 99 5.75 -11.88 -11.83
CA ALA A 99 4.98 -11.74 -13.04
C ALA A 99 5.23 -12.94 -13.96
N ALA A 100 4.37 -13.08 -14.98
CA ALA A 100 4.53 -14.18 -15.92
C ALA A 100 5.86 -14.14 -16.66
N SER A 101 6.38 -12.93 -16.93
CA SER A 101 7.68 -12.78 -17.59
C SER A 101 8.81 -12.84 -16.58
N PRO A 102 9.88 -13.59 -16.86
CA PRO A 102 11.03 -13.64 -15.95
C PRO A 102 11.63 -12.25 -15.70
N GLY A 103 12.08 -12.03 -14.47
CA GLY A 103 12.71 -10.76 -14.11
C GLY A 103 11.76 -9.62 -13.91
N LYS A 104 10.47 -9.88 -13.92
CA LYS A 104 9.45 -8.85 -13.70
C LYS A 104 8.62 -9.17 -12.46
N THR A 105 8.15 -8.13 -11.80
CA THR A 105 7.36 -8.24 -10.58
C THR A 105 6.14 -7.34 -10.68
N THR A 106 5.01 -7.83 -10.21
CA THR A 106 3.81 -7.02 -10.07
C THR A 106 3.77 -6.46 -8.67
N ILE A 107 3.76 -5.13 -8.56
CA ILE A 107 3.61 -4.44 -7.29
C ILE A 107 2.12 -4.18 -7.12
N SER A 108 1.54 -4.67 -6.02
CA SER A 108 0.12 -4.56 -5.74
C SER A 108 -0.10 -3.83 -4.42
N PHE A 109 -0.88 -2.74 -4.46
CA PHE A 109 -1.36 -2.07 -3.27
C PHE A 109 -2.83 -2.41 -3.11
N HIS A 110 -3.20 -2.94 -1.96
CA HIS A 110 -4.58 -3.27 -1.64
C HIS A 110 -4.92 -2.66 -0.28
N GLN A 111 -6.02 -1.92 -0.23
CA GLN A 111 -6.46 -1.29 1.02
C GLN A 111 -7.92 -1.62 1.26
N GLU A 112 -8.23 -2.02 2.49
CA GLU A 112 -9.59 -2.40 2.88
C GLU A 112 -9.98 -1.72 4.17
N LYS A 113 -11.25 -1.85 4.55
CA LYS A 113 -11.83 -1.19 5.72
C LYS A 113 -11.91 0.32 5.53
N LEU A 114 -12.14 0.76 4.31
CA LEU A 114 -12.40 2.16 4.02
C LEU A 114 -13.87 2.44 4.32
N ASP A 115 -14.14 3.54 5.01
CA ASP A 115 -15.46 3.79 5.54
C ASP A 115 -16.46 4.39 4.54
N THR A 116 -15.98 5.04 3.47
CA THR A 116 -16.87 5.67 2.50
C THR A 116 -16.38 5.46 1.08
N MET A 117 -17.29 5.58 0.12
CA MET A 117 -16.93 5.52 -1.29
C MET A 117 -15.99 6.67 -1.70
N PRO A 118 -16.21 7.92 -1.27
CA PRO A 118 -15.25 8.99 -1.58
C PRO A 118 -13.84 8.67 -1.08
N ARG A 119 -13.69 8.05 0.09
CA ARG A 119 -12.36 7.64 0.57
C ARG A 119 -11.74 6.56 -0.29
N ARG A 120 -12.56 5.63 -0.76
CA ARG A 120 -12.08 4.61 -1.69
C ARG A 120 -11.51 5.25 -2.94
N GLU A 121 -12.23 6.21 -3.52
CA GLU A 121 -11.79 6.89 -4.73
C GLU A 121 -10.54 7.75 -4.48
N GLU A 122 -10.47 8.38 -3.33
CA GLU A 122 -9.30 9.15 -2.92
C GLU A 122 -8.06 8.25 -2.82
N MET A 123 -8.23 7.09 -2.21
CA MET A 123 -7.12 6.14 -2.05
C MET A 123 -6.69 5.53 -3.37
N LYS A 124 -7.64 5.30 -4.27
CA LYS A 124 -7.32 4.84 -5.61
C LYS A 124 -6.37 5.81 -6.31
N ALA A 125 -6.71 7.09 -6.29
CA ALA A 125 -5.88 8.12 -6.90
C ALA A 125 -4.51 8.19 -6.22
N ARG A 126 -4.49 8.09 -4.89
CA ARG A 126 -3.24 8.13 -4.14
C ARG A 126 -2.31 6.99 -4.51
N TRP A 127 -2.83 5.75 -4.51
CA TRP A 127 -1.97 4.59 -4.80
C TRP A 127 -1.56 4.53 -6.27
N GLU A 128 -2.38 5.02 -7.18
CA GLU A 128 -1.97 5.14 -8.58
C GLU A 128 -0.79 6.11 -8.71
N ALA A 129 -0.85 7.25 -8.04
CA ALA A 129 0.25 8.22 -8.06
C ALA A 129 1.51 7.64 -7.40
N VAL A 130 1.34 6.92 -6.30
CA VAL A 130 2.46 6.27 -5.60
C VAL A 130 3.16 5.26 -6.50
N ILE A 131 2.41 4.39 -7.15
CA ILE A 131 2.99 3.37 -8.02
C ILE A 131 3.72 4.04 -9.19
N ASN A 132 3.14 5.07 -9.78
CA ASN A 132 3.81 5.80 -10.86
C ASN A 132 5.12 6.42 -10.37
N GLY A 133 5.13 6.96 -9.15
CA GLY A 133 6.36 7.49 -8.55
C GLY A 133 7.41 6.42 -8.32
N LEU A 134 7.00 5.24 -7.87
CA LEU A 134 7.93 4.12 -7.70
C LEU A 134 8.52 3.67 -9.02
N LEU A 135 7.71 3.63 -10.09
CA LEU A 135 8.20 3.29 -11.42
C LEU A 135 9.24 4.30 -11.91
N GLU A 136 9.01 5.58 -11.65
CA GLU A 136 9.99 6.62 -12.02
C GLU A 136 11.30 6.43 -11.25
N LEU A 137 11.24 6.13 -9.97
CA LEU A 137 12.44 5.85 -9.18
C LEU A 137 13.21 4.65 -9.72
N ALA A 138 12.50 3.63 -10.18
CA ALA A 138 13.11 2.42 -10.70
C ALA A 138 13.91 2.66 -11.98
N GLN A 139 13.60 3.74 -12.69
CA GLN A 139 14.26 4.07 -13.96
C GLN A 139 15.50 4.94 -13.79
N LYS A 140 15.80 5.34 -12.58
CA LYS A 140 16.95 6.25 -12.34
C LYS A 140 18.21 5.53 -11.88
#